data_2ae8bd117c246f8b87606c180ae5f97d
#
_entry.id   2ae8bd117c246f8b87606c180ae5f97d
#
_cell.length_a   1.000
_cell.length_b   1.000
_cell.length_c   1.000
_cell.angle_alpha   90.00
_cell.angle_beta   90.00
_cell.angle_gamma   90.00
#
_symmetry.space_group_name_H-M   'P 1'
#
loop_
_entity.id
_entity.type
_entity.pdbx_description
1 polymer ?
#
loop_
_entity_poly.entity_id
_entity_poly.type
_entity_poly.pdbx_seq_one_letter_code
_entity_poly.pdbx_strand_id
1 'polypeptide(L)'
;NLHKTGGALGRAKVGKYCIQDCELCIHLLLTLDIIPNNIGMSNVCMVPLNFIFSRGQGIKVTSVVSKVCSGKNTRMPTLKRIEGIDDGFEGAIVLDPKPGIYLEDPIVVLDFASLYPSCIIEYNCSHETQITSKDYIDELKHKGELEKKCNIVSYDNYEYVKINDKSKTLKKVKNEKNPITTCYFAKSEREIDGTIIKESMGILPIVLDHLLSNRSRIKKMIKKEKHYDKVKVLDGLQLAYKVTANSVYGQLGSKTSTIFKKEIAACTTSIGRSHIYDAERGVMEWASEEKLNKPEIIYGDTDSVFVKFSRIDYNGNLLKGLDALRFSIECGIQAGEYITRNILEKPQDLEYEKTFYPFVLISKKRYIGDKYETIKDVETKNYNRTSMGIVMKRRDNAPIVKYVFGNIIEKLLVDRDYEKAIIWLEKTLKDIINGLFDRKYFIVSKSLNDYYKNPESIPHKVLADRITQRDPGNKPLANERIQYMYKKIQEYESNGYEKVKKRIPDGFYKNKKIKYKTIIEDGKPKYKKKKINPGDRIETPLYMLDNKLDLDYSHYISNQIMKPVEQVLELHCNYKEGIFNKFID
;
A
#
# COMPACT_ATOMS: atom_id res chain seq x y z
N ASN A 1 33.99 -18.52 -14.16
CA ASN A 1 34.63 -19.87 -14.23
C ASN A 1 34.23 -20.66 -15.47
N LEU A 2 32.97 -20.78 -15.86
CA LEU A 2 32.55 -21.57 -17.05
C LEU A 2 33.28 -21.18 -18.34
N HIS A 3 33.56 -19.89 -18.56
CA HIS A 3 34.30 -19.42 -19.72
C HIS A 3 35.77 -19.87 -19.69
N LYS A 4 36.43 -19.81 -18.53
CA LYS A 4 37.87 -20.14 -18.38
C LYS A 4 38.14 -21.65 -18.27
N THR A 5 37.32 -22.38 -17.51
CA THR A 5 37.57 -23.80 -17.16
C THR A 5 36.61 -24.79 -17.85
N GLY A 6 35.51 -24.33 -18.44
CA GLY A 6 34.47 -25.17 -19.04
C GLY A 6 34.71 -25.58 -20.50
N GLY A 7 35.83 -25.22 -21.10
CA GLY A 7 36.16 -25.53 -22.49
C GLY A 7 35.14 -24.98 -23.49
N ALA A 8 34.98 -25.63 -24.63
CA ALA A 8 34.04 -25.22 -25.68
C ALA A 8 32.58 -25.28 -25.21
N LEU A 9 32.21 -26.32 -24.44
CA LEU A 9 30.86 -26.48 -23.89
C LEU A 9 30.50 -25.38 -22.86
N GLY A 10 31.47 -25.02 -22.02
CA GLY A 10 31.29 -23.90 -21.07
C GLY A 10 31.07 -22.56 -21.76
N ARG A 11 31.84 -22.26 -22.82
CA ARG A 11 31.67 -21.07 -23.64
C ARG A 11 30.32 -21.07 -24.38
N ALA A 12 29.88 -22.20 -24.93
CA ALA A 12 28.58 -22.35 -25.57
C ALA A 12 27.43 -22.09 -24.60
N LYS A 13 27.51 -22.57 -23.34
CA LYS A 13 26.51 -22.24 -22.29
C LYS A 13 26.45 -20.74 -21.98
N VAL A 14 27.60 -20.09 -21.86
CA VAL A 14 27.67 -18.64 -21.64
C VAL A 14 27.06 -17.86 -22.83
N GLY A 15 27.36 -18.27 -24.06
CA GLY A 15 26.78 -17.70 -25.28
C GLY A 15 25.26 -17.84 -25.33
N LYS A 16 24.75 -19.05 -25.06
CA LYS A 16 23.29 -19.28 -24.98
C LYS A 16 22.63 -18.41 -23.93
N TYR A 17 23.22 -18.28 -22.74
CA TYR A 17 22.71 -17.43 -21.67
C TYR A 17 22.65 -15.97 -22.11
N CYS A 18 23.70 -15.45 -22.76
CA CYS A 18 23.76 -14.11 -23.26
C CYS A 18 22.66 -13.80 -24.31
N ILE A 19 22.42 -14.75 -25.23
CA ILE A 19 21.34 -14.64 -26.22
C ILE A 19 19.98 -14.60 -25.51
N GLN A 20 19.77 -15.48 -24.53
CA GLN A 20 18.53 -15.52 -23.75
C GLN A 20 18.27 -14.21 -22.98
N ASP A 21 19.30 -13.59 -22.42
CA ASP A 21 19.16 -12.28 -21.74
C ASP A 21 18.70 -11.17 -22.72
N CYS A 22 19.20 -11.18 -23.95
CA CYS A 22 18.75 -10.24 -25.00
C CYS A 22 17.30 -10.52 -25.42
N GLU A 23 16.92 -11.79 -25.61
CA GLU A 23 15.56 -12.19 -25.97
C GLU A 23 14.55 -11.82 -24.88
N LEU A 24 14.91 -11.98 -23.59
CA LEU A 24 14.06 -11.63 -22.47
C LEU A 24 13.62 -10.16 -22.48
N CYS A 25 14.49 -9.24 -22.91
CA CYS A 25 14.12 -7.83 -23.03
C CYS A 25 12.98 -7.63 -24.03
N ILE A 26 13.04 -8.30 -25.17
CA ILE A 26 12.01 -8.23 -26.22
C ILE A 26 10.72 -8.90 -25.73
N HIS A 27 10.82 -10.07 -25.11
CA HIS A 27 9.67 -10.76 -24.54
C HIS A 27 8.97 -9.94 -23.48
N LEU A 28 9.70 -9.23 -22.61
CA LEU A 28 9.11 -8.33 -21.62
C LEU A 28 8.38 -7.15 -22.27
N LEU A 29 8.97 -6.52 -23.30
CA LEU A 29 8.33 -5.42 -24.05
C LEU A 29 7.01 -5.85 -24.68
N LEU A 30 6.97 -7.04 -25.26
CA LEU A 30 5.78 -7.60 -25.90
C LEU A 30 4.74 -8.08 -24.89
N THR A 31 5.16 -8.83 -23.86
CA THR A 31 4.22 -9.42 -22.86
C THR A 31 3.54 -8.36 -22.01
N LEU A 32 4.25 -7.27 -21.70
CA LEU A 32 3.72 -6.17 -20.90
C LEU A 32 3.08 -5.06 -21.73
N ASP A 33 2.99 -5.23 -23.04
CA ASP A 33 2.45 -4.25 -24.00
C ASP A 33 3.04 -2.84 -23.78
N ILE A 34 4.36 -2.76 -23.52
CA ILE A 34 5.03 -1.52 -23.11
C ILE A 34 4.83 -0.43 -24.17
N ILE A 35 5.06 -0.72 -25.44
CA ILE A 35 4.98 0.28 -26.50
C ILE A 35 3.54 0.78 -26.72
N PRO A 36 2.52 -0.08 -26.94
CA PRO A 36 1.14 0.37 -27.10
C PRO A 36 0.61 1.18 -25.90
N ASN A 37 0.89 0.73 -24.68
CA ASN A 37 0.45 1.41 -23.47
C ASN A 37 1.07 2.81 -23.32
N ASN A 38 2.36 2.95 -23.66
CA ASN A 38 3.03 4.25 -23.57
C ASN A 38 2.64 5.19 -24.72
N ILE A 39 2.34 4.67 -25.91
CA ILE A 39 1.73 5.46 -26.99
C ILE A 39 0.35 5.97 -26.54
N GLY A 40 -0.48 5.11 -25.95
CA GLY A 40 -1.76 5.50 -25.37
C GLY A 40 -1.61 6.62 -24.33
N MET A 41 -0.65 6.49 -23.42
CA MET A 41 -0.35 7.52 -22.41
C MET A 41 0.15 8.83 -23.05
N SER A 42 1.02 8.74 -24.07
CA SER A 42 1.52 9.90 -24.84
C SER A 42 0.38 10.68 -25.49
N ASN A 43 -0.57 9.98 -26.11
CA ASN A 43 -1.74 10.57 -26.74
C ASN A 43 -2.70 11.21 -25.71
N VAL A 44 -2.99 10.54 -24.61
CA VAL A 44 -3.85 11.07 -23.53
C VAL A 44 -3.26 12.33 -22.92
N CYS A 45 -1.97 12.31 -22.64
CA CYS A 45 -1.27 13.42 -21.98
C CYS A 45 -0.78 14.50 -22.94
N MET A 46 -0.86 14.27 -24.25
CA MET A 46 -0.37 15.20 -25.32
C MET A 46 1.09 15.59 -25.09
N VAL A 47 1.94 14.61 -24.85
CA VAL A 47 3.40 14.79 -24.68
C VAL A 47 4.16 13.85 -25.60
N PRO A 48 5.39 14.20 -26.03
CA PRO A 48 6.24 13.30 -26.79
C PRO A 48 6.48 11.97 -26.07
N LEU A 49 6.56 10.87 -26.83
CA LEU A 49 6.73 9.52 -26.27
C LEU A 49 7.95 9.38 -25.34
N ASN A 50 9.05 10.05 -25.66
CA ASN A 50 10.25 10.04 -24.82
C ASN A 50 10.01 10.66 -23.43
N PHE A 51 9.05 11.58 -23.26
CA PHE A 51 8.69 12.15 -21.96
C PHE A 51 7.99 11.14 -21.07
N ILE A 52 7.30 10.15 -21.66
CA ILE A 52 6.67 9.08 -20.88
C ILE A 52 7.72 8.28 -20.10
N PHE A 53 8.89 8.06 -20.70
CA PHE A 53 9.99 7.30 -20.10
C PHE A 53 10.92 8.15 -19.22
N SER A 54 11.17 9.41 -19.62
CA SER A 54 12.21 10.23 -19.00
C SER A 54 11.69 11.27 -18.00
N ARG A 55 10.37 11.53 -17.95
CA ARG A 55 9.76 12.56 -17.10
C ARG A 55 8.70 11.98 -16.17
N GLY A 56 8.53 12.59 -15.00
CA GLY A 56 7.49 12.24 -14.04
C GLY A 56 6.08 12.65 -14.48
N GLN A 57 5.09 12.42 -13.62
CA GLN A 57 3.68 12.74 -13.91
C GLN A 57 3.40 14.25 -14.05
N GLY A 58 4.22 15.11 -13.44
CA GLY A 58 4.04 16.57 -13.46
C GLY A 58 3.89 17.13 -14.86
N ILE A 59 4.82 16.81 -15.79
CA ILE A 59 4.77 17.33 -17.16
C ILE A 59 3.54 16.84 -17.94
N LYS A 60 3.08 15.62 -17.66
CA LYS A 60 1.90 15.03 -18.28
C LYS A 60 0.64 15.79 -17.88
N VAL A 61 0.45 16.03 -16.59
CA VAL A 61 -0.68 16.81 -16.06
C VAL A 61 -0.61 18.26 -16.55
N THR A 62 0.59 18.90 -16.50
CA THR A 62 0.79 20.25 -17.02
C THR A 62 0.35 20.39 -18.47
N SER A 63 0.70 19.44 -19.32
CA SER A 63 0.33 19.46 -20.73
C SER A 63 -1.18 19.39 -20.94
N VAL A 64 -1.87 18.48 -20.24
CA VAL A 64 -3.34 18.35 -20.34
C VAL A 64 -4.04 19.62 -19.85
N VAL A 65 -3.62 20.18 -18.71
CA VAL A 65 -4.17 21.44 -18.17
C VAL A 65 -3.92 22.59 -19.13
N SER A 66 -2.71 22.72 -19.66
CA SER A 66 -2.37 23.77 -20.64
C SER A 66 -3.25 23.71 -21.88
N LYS A 67 -3.57 22.50 -22.37
CA LYS A 67 -4.47 22.33 -23.52
C LYS A 67 -5.87 22.86 -23.24
N VAL A 68 -6.42 22.56 -22.07
CA VAL A 68 -7.76 23.08 -21.67
C VAL A 68 -7.71 24.58 -21.49
N CYS A 69 -6.66 25.13 -20.86
CA CYS A 69 -6.46 26.58 -20.72
C CYS A 69 -6.44 27.26 -22.08
N SER A 70 -5.70 26.72 -23.05
CA SER A 70 -5.66 27.24 -24.43
C SER A 70 -7.03 27.24 -25.08
N GLY A 71 -7.82 26.16 -24.91
CA GLY A 71 -9.18 26.07 -25.45
C GLY A 71 -10.18 27.04 -24.81
N LYS A 72 -9.95 27.45 -23.57
CA LYS A 72 -10.75 28.44 -22.84
C LYS A 72 -10.16 29.87 -22.93
N ASN A 73 -9.17 30.10 -23.78
CA ASN A 73 -8.46 31.36 -23.92
C ASN A 73 -7.94 31.96 -22.60
N THR A 74 -7.46 31.09 -21.73
CA THR A 74 -6.90 31.45 -20.41
C THR A 74 -5.46 30.96 -20.28
N ARG A 75 -4.76 31.41 -19.25
CA ARG A 75 -3.34 31.08 -19.02
C ARG A 75 -3.16 30.42 -17.66
N MET A 76 -2.18 29.51 -17.60
CA MET A 76 -1.74 28.97 -16.31
C MET A 76 -0.96 30.05 -15.53
N PRO A 77 -1.18 30.18 -14.22
CA PRO A 77 -0.42 31.11 -13.40
C PRO A 77 1.05 30.69 -13.26
N THR A 78 1.94 31.66 -13.18
CA THR A 78 3.31 31.42 -12.74
C THR A 78 3.36 31.43 -11.22
N LEU A 79 3.53 30.25 -10.62
CA LEU A 79 3.57 30.11 -9.17
C LEU A 79 4.98 30.41 -8.64
N LYS A 80 5.07 31.21 -7.57
CA LYS A 80 6.33 31.41 -6.84
C LYS A 80 6.67 30.13 -6.10
N ARG A 81 7.93 29.70 -6.17
CA ARG A 81 8.41 28.58 -5.34
C ARG A 81 8.32 28.95 -3.86
N ILE A 82 7.68 28.10 -3.09
CA ILE A 82 7.57 28.26 -1.63
C ILE A 82 8.79 27.55 -1.01
N GLU A 83 9.66 28.33 -0.40
CA GLU A 83 10.78 27.82 0.39
C GLU A 83 10.37 27.74 1.86
N GLY A 84 10.82 26.68 2.55
CA GLY A 84 10.60 26.51 3.99
C GLY A 84 9.91 25.20 4.37
N ILE A 85 9.69 25.04 5.69
CA ILE A 85 8.97 23.90 6.27
C ILE A 85 7.49 24.11 5.95
N ASP A 86 6.88 23.09 5.35
CA ASP A 86 5.49 23.13 4.95
C ASP A 86 4.55 22.94 6.14
N ASP A 87 3.54 23.79 6.22
CA ASP A 87 2.36 23.49 7.03
C ASP A 87 1.66 22.31 6.38
N GLY A 88 1.46 21.24 7.13
CA GLY A 88 0.77 20.05 6.67
C GLY A 88 -0.74 20.26 6.61
N PHE A 89 -1.43 19.34 5.97
CA PHE A 89 -2.89 19.16 6.07
C PHE A 89 -3.21 17.69 6.29
N GLU A 90 -4.44 17.40 6.69
CA GLU A 90 -4.86 16.02 6.89
C GLU A 90 -5.03 15.30 5.55
N GLY A 91 -4.47 14.10 5.46
CA GLY A 91 -4.59 13.25 4.26
C GLY A 91 -5.88 12.44 4.24
N ALA A 92 -5.86 11.37 3.45
CA ALA A 92 -6.94 10.40 3.40
C ALA A 92 -7.22 9.79 4.78
N ILE A 93 -8.50 9.45 5.01
CA ILE A 93 -8.86 8.65 6.18
C ILE A 93 -8.57 7.17 5.93
N VAL A 94 -8.14 6.50 6.98
CA VAL A 94 -8.12 5.04 7.07
C VAL A 94 -8.87 4.69 8.35
N LEU A 95 -10.08 4.18 8.21
CA LEU A 95 -10.91 3.79 9.36
C LEU A 95 -10.18 2.77 10.21
N ASP A 96 -10.45 2.77 11.52
CA ASP A 96 -9.82 1.80 12.40
C ASP A 96 -10.32 0.39 12.08
N PRO A 97 -9.42 -0.56 11.80
CA PRO A 97 -9.81 -1.92 11.47
C PRO A 97 -10.38 -2.62 12.71
N LYS A 98 -11.28 -3.55 12.48
CA LYS A 98 -11.64 -4.59 13.45
C LYS A 98 -10.85 -5.85 13.09
N PRO A 99 -9.62 -6.05 13.64
CA PRO A 99 -8.79 -7.18 13.29
C PRO A 99 -9.50 -8.49 13.63
N GLY A 100 -9.37 -9.50 12.76
CA GLY A 100 -10.04 -10.77 12.97
C GLY A 100 -9.85 -11.74 11.81
N ILE A 101 -10.27 -12.98 12.07
CA ILE A 101 -10.34 -14.06 11.08
C ILE A 101 -11.81 -14.30 10.79
N TYR A 102 -12.27 -13.88 9.60
CA TYR A 102 -13.65 -13.97 9.13
C TYR A 102 -13.79 -15.20 8.22
N LEU A 103 -14.11 -16.36 8.83
CA LEU A 103 -14.23 -17.62 8.09
C LEU A 103 -15.64 -17.85 7.51
N GLU A 104 -16.64 -17.42 8.26
CA GLU A 104 -18.05 -17.67 7.93
C GLU A 104 -18.76 -16.43 7.39
N ASP A 105 -18.21 -15.24 7.63
CA ASP A 105 -18.81 -13.98 7.25
C ASP A 105 -18.13 -13.43 5.98
N PRO A 106 -18.83 -13.34 4.84
CA PRO A 106 -18.31 -12.68 3.66
C PRO A 106 -18.12 -11.17 3.91
N ILE A 107 -17.01 -10.62 3.43
CA ILE A 107 -16.68 -9.21 3.59
C ILE A 107 -16.75 -8.52 2.24
N VAL A 108 -17.74 -7.68 2.09
CA VAL A 108 -18.00 -6.88 0.88
C VAL A 108 -17.12 -5.64 0.88
N VAL A 109 -16.60 -5.28 -0.27
CA VAL A 109 -15.85 -4.04 -0.50
C VAL A 109 -16.64 -3.17 -1.48
N LEU A 110 -17.05 -2.00 -1.00
CA LEU A 110 -17.60 -0.91 -1.79
C LEU A 110 -16.48 0.10 -2.04
N ASP A 111 -16.30 0.55 -3.27
CA ASP A 111 -15.20 1.43 -3.69
C ASP A 111 -15.70 2.62 -4.49
N PHE A 112 -15.20 3.82 -4.19
CA PHE A 112 -15.56 5.01 -4.95
C PHE A 112 -14.88 5.04 -6.32
N ALA A 113 -15.66 5.22 -7.36
CA ALA A 113 -15.17 5.35 -8.73
C ALA A 113 -14.40 6.66 -8.92
N SER A 114 -13.07 6.65 -8.67
CA SER A 114 -12.19 7.83 -8.81
C SER A 114 -12.54 8.96 -7.81
N LEU A 115 -12.58 8.67 -6.52
CA LEU A 115 -13.01 9.58 -5.43
C LEU A 115 -12.46 11.01 -5.57
N TYR A 116 -11.14 11.22 -5.58
CA TYR A 116 -10.55 12.57 -5.60
C TYR A 116 -10.84 13.37 -6.86
N PRO A 117 -10.74 12.81 -8.08
CA PRO A 117 -11.22 13.46 -9.28
C PRO A 117 -12.69 13.89 -9.17
N SER A 118 -13.55 13.01 -8.66
CA SER A 118 -14.98 13.31 -8.48
C SER A 118 -15.23 14.40 -7.45
N CYS A 119 -14.49 14.43 -6.32
CA CYS A 119 -14.57 15.52 -5.33
C CYS A 119 -14.20 16.89 -5.95
N ILE A 120 -13.16 16.94 -6.79
CA ILE A 120 -12.75 18.17 -7.46
C ILE A 120 -13.83 18.66 -8.43
N ILE A 121 -14.50 17.76 -9.14
CA ILE A 121 -15.59 18.11 -10.06
C ILE A 121 -16.84 18.57 -9.30
N GLU A 122 -17.26 17.80 -8.29
CA GLU A 122 -18.47 18.03 -7.49
C GLU A 122 -18.47 19.42 -6.83
N TYR A 123 -17.36 19.74 -6.19
CA TYR A 123 -17.18 21.02 -5.47
C TYR A 123 -16.61 22.14 -6.33
N ASN A 124 -16.41 21.88 -7.64
CA ASN A 124 -15.85 22.82 -8.59
C ASN A 124 -14.50 23.42 -8.13
N CYS A 125 -13.62 22.57 -7.56
CA CYS A 125 -12.35 22.99 -7.00
C CYS A 125 -11.33 23.31 -8.09
N SER A 126 -11.07 24.60 -8.32
CA SER A 126 -10.06 25.08 -9.28
C SER A 126 -9.43 26.38 -8.79
N HIS A 127 -8.34 26.81 -9.40
CA HIS A 127 -7.63 28.03 -9.01
C HIS A 127 -8.51 29.28 -9.17
N GLU A 128 -9.22 29.34 -10.27
CA GLU A 128 -10.08 30.47 -10.66
C GLU A 128 -11.47 30.45 -10.01
N THR A 129 -11.93 29.30 -9.54
CA THR A 129 -13.21 29.17 -8.85
C THR A 129 -13.12 29.43 -7.35
N GLN A 130 -11.89 29.41 -6.79
CA GLN A 130 -11.66 29.70 -5.39
C GLN A 130 -11.89 31.20 -5.08
N ILE A 131 -12.85 31.49 -4.22
CA ILE A 131 -13.18 32.86 -3.78
C ILE A 131 -12.29 33.20 -2.57
N THR A 132 -11.43 34.20 -2.74
CA THR A 132 -10.47 34.65 -1.71
C THR A 132 -10.78 36.06 -1.14
N SER A 133 -11.66 36.82 -1.79
CA SER A 133 -12.09 38.15 -1.31
C SER A 133 -12.98 38.01 -0.07
N LYS A 134 -12.50 38.51 1.07
CA LYS A 134 -13.26 38.52 2.32
C LYS A 134 -14.50 39.37 2.22
N ASP A 135 -14.37 40.55 1.60
CA ASP A 135 -15.48 41.49 1.44
C ASP A 135 -16.64 40.88 0.65
N TYR A 136 -16.30 40.17 -0.43
CA TYR A 136 -17.31 39.46 -1.23
C TYR A 136 -17.94 38.27 -0.48
N ILE A 137 -17.18 37.54 0.30
CA ILE A 137 -17.69 36.44 1.13
C ILE A 137 -18.65 37.02 2.21
N ASP A 138 -18.28 38.12 2.83
CA ASP A 138 -19.09 38.75 3.87
C ASP A 138 -20.37 39.41 3.27
N GLU A 139 -20.28 39.96 2.07
CA GLU A 139 -21.47 40.42 1.32
C GLU A 139 -22.45 39.27 1.05
N LEU A 140 -21.95 38.11 0.58
CA LEU A 140 -22.80 36.94 0.35
C LEU A 140 -23.43 36.38 1.62
N LYS A 141 -22.69 36.42 2.76
CA LYS A 141 -23.26 36.07 4.09
C LYS A 141 -24.38 37.01 4.50
N HIS A 142 -24.18 38.31 4.38
CA HIS A 142 -25.20 39.29 4.73
C HIS A 142 -26.47 39.17 3.87
N LYS A 143 -26.32 38.79 2.61
CA LYS A 143 -27.44 38.53 1.70
C LYS A 143 -28.10 37.16 1.88
N GLY A 144 -27.54 36.26 2.70
CA GLY A 144 -28.00 34.86 2.83
C GLY A 144 -27.85 34.03 1.55
N GLU A 145 -26.90 34.42 0.69
CA GLU A 145 -26.65 33.78 -0.61
C GLU A 145 -25.43 32.87 -0.62
N LEU A 146 -24.64 32.82 0.46
CA LEU A 146 -23.35 32.13 0.49
C LEU A 146 -23.46 30.64 0.10
N GLU A 147 -24.37 29.90 0.75
CA GLU A 147 -24.55 28.47 0.48
C GLU A 147 -25.20 28.21 -0.88
N LYS A 148 -25.92 29.19 -1.44
CA LYS A 148 -26.49 29.05 -2.78
C LYS A 148 -25.44 29.20 -3.88
N LYS A 149 -24.48 30.10 -3.67
CA LYS A 149 -23.47 30.46 -4.69
C LYS A 149 -22.11 29.76 -4.50
N CYS A 150 -21.83 29.27 -3.28
CA CYS A 150 -20.52 28.69 -2.95
C CYS A 150 -20.62 27.29 -2.40
N ASN A 151 -19.68 26.44 -2.81
CA ASN A 151 -19.32 25.22 -2.11
C ASN A 151 -18.35 25.61 -0.99
N ILE A 152 -18.65 25.20 0.24
CA ILE A 152 -17.89 25.54 1.45
C ILE A 152 -17.19 24.29 1.95
N VAL A 153 -15.87 24.34 2.05
CA VAL A 153 -15.06 23.21 2.50
C VAL A 153 -14.09 23.66 3.57
N SER A 154 -14.09 22.97 4.71
CA SER A 154 -13.14 23.21 5.80
C SER A 154 -12.19 22.04 5.97
N TYR A 155 -10.93 22.31 6.32
CA TYR A 155 -9.95 21.30 6.61
C TYR A 155 -9.06 21.69 7.79
N ASP A 156 -8.52 20.66 8.49
CA ASP A 156 -7.61 20.84 9.61
C ASP A 156 -6.19 21.17 9.14
N ASN A 157 -5.60 22.19 9.77
CA ASN A 157 -4.22 22.57 9.56
C ASN A 157 -3.27 21.81 10.50
N TYR A 158 -2.12 21.44 9.97
CA TYR A 158 -1.06 20.80 10.72
C TYR A 158 0.27 21.51 10.49
N GLU A 159 1.13 21.45 11.49
CA GLU A 159 2.50 21.93 11.41
C GLU A 159 3.48 20.83 11.78
N TYR A 160 4.73 20.99 11.35
CA TYR A 160 5.80 20.05 11.64
C TYR A 160 6.72 20.60 12.71
N VAL A 161 6.63 20.05 13.92
CA VAL A 161 7.45 20.46 15.07
C VAL A 161 8.55 19.45 15.37
N LYS A 162 9.68 19.91 15.87
CA LYS A 162 10.75 19.03 16.37
C LYS A 162 10.28 18.35 17.66
N ILE A 163 10.51 17.03 17.78
CA ILE A 163 10.14 16.26 18.98
C ILE A 163 10.92 16.75 20.21
N ASN A 164 12.19 17.18 20.01
CA ASN A 164 13.04 17.83 20.98
C ASN A 164 14.14 18.61 20.24
N ASP A 165 14.85 19.51 20.93
CA ASP A 165 15.87 20.39 20.33
C ASP A 165 17.01 19.64 19.62
N LYS A 166 17.32 18.42 20.06
CA LYS A 166 18.35 17.56 19.48
C LYS A 166 17.85 16.66 18.36
N SER A 167 16.53 16.58 18.16
CA SER A 167 15.92 15.71 17.16
C SER A 167 15.95 16.36 15.77
N LYS A 168 16.42 15.60 14.78
CA LYS A 168 16.23 15.93 13.35
C LYS A 168 14.87 15.45 12.82
N THR A 169 14.10 14.72 13.64
CA THR A 169 12.81 14.18 13.27
C THR A 169 11.71 15.18 13.60
N LEU A 170 10.92 15.52 12.60
CA LEU A 170 9.73 16.36 12.74
C LEU A 170 8.52 15.48 13.02
N LYS A 171 7.66 15.91 13.95
CA LYS A 171 6.35 15.32 14.22
C LYS A 171 5.28 16.26 13.68
N LYS A 172 4.30 15.70 12.97
CA LYS A 172 3.11 16.40 12.50
C LYS A 172 2.15 16.56 13.66
N VAL A 173 1.79 17.79 14.02
CA VAL A 173 0.83 18.13 15.07
C VAL A 173 -0.21 19.10 14.53
N LYS A 174 -1.41 19.13 15.14
CA LYS A 174 -2.44 20.09 14.76
C LYS A 174 -1.96 21.51 15.09
N ASN A 175 -2.20 22.45 14.18
CA ASN A 175 -1.81 23.85 14.39
C ASN A 175 -2.77 24.50 15.37
N GLU A 176 -2.28 24.88 16.57
CA GLU A 176 -3.13 25.45 17.62
C GLU A 176 -3.55 26.89 17.33
N LYS A 177 -2.72 27.65 16.61
CA LYS A 177 -2.99 29.06 16.30
C LYS A 177 -4.02 29.24 15.19
N ASN A 178 -4.01 28.33 14.20
CA ASN A 178 -4.96 28.33 13.10
C ASN A 178 -5.39 26.88 12.80
N PRO A 179 -6.28 26.31 13.63
CA PRO A 179 -6.60 24.88 13.57
C PRO A 179 -7.39 24.48 12.32
N ILE A 180 -8.19 25.40 11.77
CA ILE A 180 -9.09 25.11 10.64
C ILE A 180 -8.96 26.21 9.59
N THR A 181 -8.92 25.83 8.32
CA THR A 181 -9.07 26.75 7.18
C THR A 181 -10.34 26.40 6.42
N THR A 182 -11.16 27.42 6.15
CA THR A 182 -12.35 27.29 5.31
C THR A 182 -12.10 27.91 3.94
N CYS A 183 -12.40 27.16 2.90
CA CYS A 183 -12.31 27.58 1.50
C CYS A 183 -13.70 27.66 0.88
N TYR A 184 -13.85 28.58 -0.04
CA TYR A 184 -15.09 28.84 -0.77
C TYR A 184 -14.81 28.68 -2.26
N PHE A 185 -15.60 27.87 -2.94
CA PHE A 185 -15.51 27.68 -4.39
C PHE A 185 -16.83 28.06 -5.03
N ALA A 186 -16.81 28.80 -6.13
CA ALA A 186 -18.02 29.12 -6.87
C ALA A 186 -18.74 27.84 -7.30
N LYS A 187 -20.03 27.71 -7.02
CA LYS A 187 -20.81 26.55 -7.47
C LYS A 187 -20.88 26.50 -8.99
N SER A 188 -20.77 25.29 -9.52
CA SER A 188 -21.13 25.04 -10.91
C SER A 188 -22.66 24.94 -11.02
N GLU A 189 -23.21 25.45 -12.12
CA GLU A 189 -24.62 25.28 -12.45
C GLU A 189 -24.93 23.80 -12.72
N ARG A 190 -26.14 23.37 -12.40
CA ARG A 190 -26.60 22.01 -12.62
C ARG A 190 -27.90 22.01 -13.40
N GLU A 191 -28.04 21.09 -14.32
CA GLU A 191 -29.30 20.80 -14.98
C GLU A 191 -30.30 20.18 -14.00
N ILE A 192 -31.59 20.10 -14.39
CA ILE A 192 -32.68 19.60 -13.54
C ILE A 192 -32.43 18.17 -13.06
N ASP A 193 -31.73 17.36 -13.85
CA ASP A 193 -31.37 15.98 -13.53
C ASP A 193 -30.10 15.85 -12.63
N GLY A 194 -29.55 16.98 -12.20
CA GLY A 194 -28.32 17.04 -11.41
C GLY A 194 -27.02 16.97 -12.21
N THR A 195 -27.06 16.97 -13.55
CA THR A 195 -25.88 16.99 -14.41
C THR A 195 -25.21 18.37 -14.36
N ILE A 196 -23.87 18.38 -14.21
CA ILE A 196 -23.10 19.62 -14.13
C ILE A 196 -22.92 20.22 -15.53
N ILE A 197 -23.27 21.51 -15.67
CA ILE A 197 -23.09 22.26 -16.93
C ILE A 197 -21.60 22.56 -17.12
N LYS A 198 -21.01 22.11 -18.22
CA LYS A 198 -19.57 22.19 -18.48
C LYS A 198 -19.03 23.63 -18.61
N GLU A 199 -19.85 24.55 -19.07
CA GLU A 199 -19.50 25.96 -19.22
C GLU A 199 -19.26 26.65 -17.88
N SER A 200 -19.94 26.20 -16.80
CA SER A 200 -19.81 26.74 -15.46
C SER A 200 -18.71 26.07 -14.61
N MET A 201 -18.06 25.05 -15.17
CA MET A 201 -16.97 24.33 -14.49
C MET A 201 -15.64 25.09 -14.59
N GLY A 202 -14.84 25.01 -13.53
CA GLY A 202 -13.45 25.45 -13.54
C GLY A 202 -12.54 24.57 -14.40
N ILE A 203 -11.32 25.03 -14.64
CA ILE A 203 -10.34 24.34 -15.52
C ILE A 203 -10.02 22.93 -15.03
N LEU A 204 -9.75 22.74 -13.73
CA LEU A 204 -9.42 21.42 -13.19
C LEU A 204 -10.59 20.45 -13.28
N PRO A 205 -11.82 20.83 -12.88
CA PRO A 205 -13.02 20.04 -13.14
C PRO A 205 -13.22 19.65 -14.59
N ILE A 206 -13.03 20.58 -15.55
CA ILE A 206 -13.14 20.30 -16.99
C ILE A 206 -12.12 19.25 -17.44
N VAL A 207 -10.85 19.40 -17.00
CA VAL A 207 -9.78 18.41 -17.29
C VAL A 207 -10.19 17.03 -16.78
N LEU A 208 -10.67 16.95 -15.54
CA LEU A 208 -11.02 15.69 -14.90
C LEU A 208 -12.27 15.06 -15.52
N ASP A 209 -13.31 15.85 -15.80
CA ASP A 209 -14.50 15.37 -16.49
C ASP A 209 -14.15 14.79 -17.86
N HIS A 210 -13.32 15.49 -18.65
CA HIS A 210 -12.85 14.99 -19.94
C HIS A 210 -12.11 13.65 -19.80
N LEU A 211 -11.22 13.51 -18.81
CA LEU A 211 -10.47 12.27 -18.59
C LEU A 211 -11.37 11.12 -18.15
N LEU A 212 -12.29 11.35 -17.20
CA LEU A 212 -13.19 10.32 -16.69
C LEU A 212 -14.26 9.91 -17.71
N SER A 213 -14.84 10.87 -18.44
CA SER A 213 -15.81 10.60 -19.49
C SER A 213 -15.21 9.75 -20.63
N ASN A 214 -13.97 10.08 -21.07
CA ASN A 214 -13.28 9.27 -22.06
C ASN A 214 -12.94 7.87 -21.55
N ARG A 215 -12.51 7.75 -20.27
CA ARG A 215 -12.30 6.43 -19.65
C ARG A 215 -13.57 5.59 -19.67
N SER A 216 -14.70 6.17 -19.26
CA SER A 216 -16.01 5.49 -19.28
C SER A 216 -16.38 5.03 -20.69
N ARG A 217 -16.20 5.89 -21.70
CA ARG A 217 -16.43 5.54 -23.11
C ARG A 217 -15.59 4.33 -23.54
N ILE A 218 -14.30 4.32 -23.19
CA ILE A 218 -13.39 3.21 -23.56
C ILE A 218 -13.78 1.93 -22.83
N LYS A 219 -14.12 1.98 -21.53
CA LYS A 219 -14.63 0.82 -20.81
C LYS A 219 -15.89 0.20 -21.49
N LYS A 220 -16.80 1.04 -22.01
CA LYS A 220 -17.95 0.57 -22.80
C LYS A 220 -17.54 -0.06 -24.13
N MET A 221 -16.48 0.43 -24.78
CA MET A 221 -15.93 -0.17 -26.02
C MET A 221 -15.29 -1.53 -25.72
N ILE A 222 -14.51 -1.66 -24.64
CA ILE A 222 -13.91 -2.94 -24.20
C ILE A 222 -14.98 -4.03 -24.01
N LYS A 223 -16.11 -3.69 -23.37
CA LYS A 223 -17.23 -4.66 -23.17
C LYS A 223 -17.83 -5.18 -24.48
N LYS A 224 -17.70 -4.45 -25.58
CA LYS A 224 -18.26 -4.81 -26.91
C LYS A 224 -17.21 -5.43 -27.85
N GLU A 225 -15.92 -5.22 -27.58
CA GLU A 225 -14.85 -5.69 -28.47
C GLU A 225 -14.58 -7.18 -28.23
N LYS A 226 -14.36 -7.94 -29.31
CA LYS A 226 -14.10 -9.38 -29.29
C LYS A 226 -12.65 -9.74 -29.62
N HIS A 227 -11.94 -8.84 -30.29
CA HIS A 227 -10.56 -9.06 -30.68
C HIS A 227 -9.62 -8.80 -29.51
N TYR A 228 -8.91 -9.83 -29.09
CA TYR A 228 -8.00 -9.81 -27.94
C TYR A 228 -6.98 -8.65 -27.96
N ASP A 229 -6.29 -8.44 -29.09
CA ASP A 229 -5.29 -7.37 -29.22
C ASP A 229 -5.88 -5.97 -29.11
N LYS A 230 -7.10 -5.77 -29.67
CA LYS A 230 -7.81 -4.49 -29.52
C LYS A 230 -8.25 -4.25 -28.09
N VAL A 231 -8.71 -5.28 -27.39
CA VAL A 231 -9.05 -5.20 -25.97
C VAL A 231 -7.84 -4.75 -25.16
N LYS A 232 -6.65 -5.34 -25.41
CA LYS A 232 -5.41 -4.93 -24.74
C LYS A 232 -5.05 -3.46 -24.96
N VAL A 233 -5.11 -2.99 -26.21
CA VAL A 233 -4.83 -1.58 -26.52
C VAL A 233 -5.83 -0.64 -25.85
N LEU A 234 -7.11 -0.98 -25.87
CA LEU A 234 -8.16 -0.21 -25.18
C LEU A 234 -7.97 -0.23 -23.66
N ASP A 235 -7.56 -1.36 -23.08
CA ASP A 235 -7.28 -1.46 -21.65
C ASP A 235 -6.08 -0.58 -21.24
N GLY A 236 -5.00 -0.59 -22.02
CA GLY A 236 -3.87 0.34 -21.83
C GLY A 236 -4.30 1.80 -21.92
N LEU A 237 -5.20 2.13 -22.85
CA LEU A 237 -5.71 3.49 -23.01
C LEU A 237 -6.61 3.92 -21.84
N GLN A 238 -7.56 3.06 -21.37
CA GLN A 238 -8.37 3.38 -20.19
C GLN A 238 -7.52 3.54 -18.94
N LEU A 239 -6.43 2.75 -18.81
CA LEU A 239 -5.48 2.89 -17.71
C LEU A 239 -4.74 4.22 -17.78
N ALA A 240 -4.35 4.69 -18.98
CA ALA A 240 -3.72 5.99 -19.18
C ALA A 240 -4.63 7.13 -18.69
N TYR A 241 -5.92 7.11 -19.02
CA TYR A 241 -6.90 8.06 -18.50
C TYR A 241 -7.01 8.01 -16.98
N LYS A 242 -7.11 6.80 -16.38
CA LYS A 242 -7.17 6.61 -14.92
C LYS A 242 -5.96 7.20 -14.22
N VAL A 243 -4.75 6.87 -14.68
CA VAL A 243 -3.50 7.33 -14.07
C VAL A 243 -3.35 8.83 -14.17
N THR A 244 -3.70 9.42 -15.32
CA THR A 244 -3.61 10.88 -15.53
C THR A 244 -4.58 11.61 -14.61
N ALA A 245 -5.85 11.19 -14.53
CA ALA A 245 -6.85 11.81 -13.67
C ALA A 245 -6.44 11.75 -12.18
N ASN A 246 -6.00 10.59 -11.69
CA ASN A 246 -5.56 10.44 -10.31
C ASN A 246 -4.26 11.20 -9.99
N SER A 247 -3.45 11.52 -11.02
CA SER A 247 -2.23 12.29 -10.84
C SER A 247 -2.48 13.78 -10.60
N VAL A 248 -3.64 14.32 -10.99
CA VAL A 248 -3.97 15.75 -10.81
C VAL A 248 -3.93 16.15 -9.35
N TYR A 249 -4.58 15.38 -8.46
CA TYR A 249 -4.54 15.61 -7.02
C TYR A 249 -3.10 15.61 -6.48
N GLY A 250 -2.27 14.64 -6.86
CA GLY A 250 -0.87 14.58 -6.44
C GLY A 250 -0.06 15.80 -6.88
N GLN A 251 -0.37 16.38 -8.05
CA GLN A 251 0.27 17.59 -8.53
C GLN A 251 -0.21 18.85 -7.80
N LEU A 252 -1.46 18.90 -7.36
CA LEU A 252 -1.96 19.99 -6.52
C LEU A 252 -1.27 20.04 -5.15
N GLY A 253 -0.89 18.89 -4.58
CA GLY A 253 -0.17 18.80 -3.31
C GLY A 253 1.36 18.90 -3.43
N SER A 254 1.93 18.93 -4.63
CA SER A 254 3.38 18.94 -4.83
C SER A 254 3.91 20.36 -5.07
N LYS A 255 4.78 20.85 -4.18
CA LYS A 255 5.41 22.19 -4.27
C LYS A 255 6.18 22.45 -5.57
N THR A 256 6.64 21.41 -6.24
CA THR A 256 7.39 21.52 -7.51
C THR A 256 6.48 21.55 -8.73
N SER A 257 5.18 21.36 -8.54
CA SER A 257 4.20 21.33 -9.62
C SER A 257 3.81 22.73 -10.10
N THR A 258 3.54 22.85 -11.40
CA THR A 258 3.05 24.07 -12.04
C THR A 258 1.60 24.43 -11.65
N ILE A 259 0.86 23.47 -11.08
CA ILE A 259 -0.52 23.64 -10.61
C ILE A 259 -0.63 23.51 -9.09
N PHE A 260 0.49 23.66 -8.36
CA PHE A 260 0.48 23.54 -6.91
C PHE A 260 -0.54 24.49 -6.27
N LYS A 261 -1.42 23.94 -5.45
CA LYS A 261 -2.38 24.69 -4.64
C LYS A 261 -2.77 23.84 -3.41
N LYS A 262 -2.11 24.11 -2.28
CA LYS A 262 -2.27 23.37 -1.04
C LYS A 262 -3.74 23.31 -0.60
N GLU A 263 -4.45 24.44 -0.69
CA GLU A 263 -5.83 24.56 -0.25
C GLU A 263 -6.75 23.61 -1.04
N ILE A 264 -6.59 23.52 -2.35
CA ILE A 264 -7.39 22.61 -3.17
C ILE A 264 -7.07 21.14 -2.81
N ALA A 265 -5.79 20.81 -2.61
CA ALA A 265 -5.41 19.46 -2.21
C ALA A 265 -5.98 19.08 -0.84
N ALA A 266 -5.95 20.01 0.13
CA ALA A 266 -6.50 19.81 1.47
C ALA A 266 -8.02 19.68 1.45
N CYS A 267 -8.71 20.52 0.67
CA CYS A 267 -10.16 20.42 0.47
C CYS A 267 -10.54 19.07 -0.16
N THR A 268 -9.81 18.62 -1.20
CA THR A 268 -10.08 17.34 -1.85
C THR A 268 -10.02 16.17 -0.87
N THR A 269 -9.02 16.15 0.04
CA THR A 269 -8.96 15.08 1.05
C THR A 269 -10.02 15.22 2.12
N SER A 270 -10.41 16.47 2.48
CA SER A 270 -11.50 16.71 3.43
C SER A 270 -12.84 16.22 2.89
N ILE A 271 -13.16 16.54 1.65
CA ILE A 271 -14.38 16.07 0.95
C ILE A 271 -14.35 14.53 0.87
N GLY A 272 -13.23 13.95 0.45
CA GLY A 272 -13.10 12.50 0.37
C GLY A 272 -13.32 11.79 1.72
N ARG A 273 -12.87 12.38 2.84
CA ARG A 273 -13.18 11.86 4.18
C ARG A 273 -14.68 11.91 4.50
N SER A 274 -15.36 13.02 4.15
CA SER A 274 -16.80 13.13 4.31
C SER A 274 -17.54 12.03 3.58
N HIS A 275 -17.19 11.77 2.32
CA HIS A 275 -17.83 10.72 1.52
C HIS A 275 -17.62 9.30 2.06
N ILE A 276 -16.50 9.01 2.71
CA ILE A 276 -16.32 7.72 3.41
C ILE A 276 -17.33 7.58 4.57
N TYR A 277 -17.57 8.65 5.34
CA TYR A 277 -18.59 8.64 6.38
C TYR A 277 -20.01 8.61 5.81
N ASP A 278 -20.26 9.26 4.67
CA ASP A 278 -21.53 9.18 3.95
C ASP A 278 -21.80 7.76 3.47
N ALA A 279 -20.78 7.07 2.96
CA ALA A 279 -20.89 5.66 2.59
C ALA A 279 -21.19 4.76 3.81
N GLU A 280 -20.51 4.99 4.94
CA GLU A 280 -20.76 4.26 6.19
C GLU A 280 -22.22 4.44 6.65
N ARG A 281 -22.68 5.71 6.71
CA ARG A 281 -24.06 6.04 7.05
C ARG A 281 -25.06 5.40 6.08
N GLY A 282 -24.80 5.52 4.78
CA GLY A 282 -25.69 5.02 3.74
C GLY A 282 -25.85 3.49 3.73
N VAL A 283 -24.81 2.74 4.07
CA VAL A 283 -24.93 1.29 4.27
C VAL A 283 -25.89 0.97 5.42
N MET A 284 -25.87 1.74 6.52
CA MET A 284 -26.76 1.54 7.66
C MET A 284 -28.21 1.92 7.33
N GLU A 285 -28.41 3.05 6.61
CA GLU A 285 -29.72 3.51 6.17
C GLU A 285 -30.36 2.49 5.22
N TRP A 286 -29.63 2.06 4.18
CA TRP A 286 -30.11 1.03 3.25
C TRP A 286 -30.54 -0.26 3.96
N ALA A 287 -29.69 -0.78 4.87
CA ALA A 287 -30.03 -2.01 5.58
C ALA A 287 -31.28 -1.87 6.47
N SER A 288 -31.51 -0.66 7.03
CA SER A 288 -32.72 -0.35 7.81
C SER A 288 -33.96 -0.30 6.94
N GLU A 289 -33.89 0.31 5.75
CA GLU A 289 -35.01 0.35 4.79
C GLU A 289 -35.38 -1.05 4.29
N GLU A 290 -34.38 -1.88 4.00
CA GLU A 290 -34.56 -3.27 3.59
C GLU A 290 -34.94 -4.21 4.74
N LYS A 291 -35.07 -3.70 5.97
CA LYS A 291 -35.38 -4.47 7.20
C LYS A 291 -34.39 -5.62 7.47
N LEU A 292 -33.14 -5.44 7.04
CA LEU A 292 -32.06 -6.36 7.33
C LEU A 292 -31.43 -6.05 8.70
N ASN A 293 -30.78 -7.05 9.27
CA ASN A 293 -29.99 -6.83 10.46
C ASN A 293 -28.85 -5.85 10.18
N LYS A 294 -28.54 -5.01 11.19
CA LYS A 294 -27.52 -3.96 11.10
C LYS A 294 -26.18 -4.51 10.61
N PRO A 295 -25.66 -4.02 9.48
CA PRO A 295 -24.33 -4.38 8.99
C PRO A 295 -23.22 -3.80 9.88
N GLU A 296 -22.03 -4.32 9.72
CA GLU A 296 -20.86 -3.89 10.48
C GLU A 296 -19.76 -3.41 9.52
N ILE A 297 -19.31 -2.16 9.70
CA ILE A 297 -18.12 -1.68 8.99
C ILE A 297 -16.92 -2.21 9.74
N ILE A 298 -16.09 -3.01 9.07
CA ILE A 298 -14.91 -3.64 9.67
C ILE A 298 -13.61 -2.91 9.35
N TYR A 299 -13.61 -2.14 8.25
CA TYR A 299 -12.44 -1.38 7.79
C TYR A 299 -12.81 -0.38 6.70
N GLY A 300 -11.98 0.63 6.49
CA GLY A 300 -12.07 1.54 5.35
C GLY A 300 -10.69 2.09 4.98
N ASP A 301 -10.42 2.19 3.69
CA ASP A 301 -9.10 2.60 3.19
C ASP A 301 -9.19 3.58 2.04
N THR A 302 -9.10 4.86 2.37
CA THR A 302 -9.02 5.98 1.43
C THR A 302 -10.30 6.19 0.62
N ASP A 303 -10.67 5.24 -0.24
CA ASP A 303 -11.78 5.26 -1.19
C ASP A 303 -12.68 4.03 -1.10
N SER A 304 -12.40 3.12 -0.18
CA SER A 304 -13.16 1.89 -0.02
C SER A 304 -13.66 1.65 1.41
N VAL A 305 -14.81 0.99 1.53
CA VAL A 305 -15.45 0.59 2.79
C VAL A 305 -15.65 -0.91 2.78
N PHE A 306 -15.18 -1.60 3.83
CA PHE A 306 -15.30 -3.04 4.01
C PHE A 306 -16.46 -3.34 4.95
N VAL A 307 -17.48 -3.98 4.42
CA VAL A 307 -18.77 -4.21 5.09
C VAL A 307 -18.98 -5.69 5.34
N LYS A 308 -19.29 -6.03 6.58
CA LYS A 308 -19.84 -7.33 6.96
C LYS A 308 -21.37 -7.21 7.04
N PHE A 309 -22.08 -7.72 6.05
CA PHE A 309 -23.54 -7.86 6.11
C PHE A 309 -23.95 -9.02 6.99
N SER A 310 -25.15 -8.97 7.56
CA SER A 310 -25.74 -10.11 8.25
C SER A 310 -25.94 -11.28 7.30
N ARG A 311 -25.72 -12.49 7.78
CA ARG A 311 -26.02 -13.73 7.04
C ARG A 311 -27.48 -14.17 7.16
N ILE A 312 -28.33 -13.37 7.80
CA ILE A 312 -29.77 -13.63 7.91
C ILE A 312 -30.45 -12.97 6.71
N ASP A 313 -31.15 -13.78 5.91
CA ASP A 313 -31.86 -13.32 4.73
C ASP A 313 -33.17 -12.57 5.07
N TYR A 314 -33.89 -12.09 4.05
CA TYR A 314 -35.18 -11.39 4.19
C TYR A 314 -36.28 -12.24 4.85
N ASN A 315 -36.14 -13.59 4.88
CA ASN A 315 -37.06 -14.52 5.48
C ASN A 315 -36.67 -14.92 6.92
N GLY A 316 -35.56 -14.38 7.44
CA GLY A 316 -35.03 -14.72 8.75
C GLY A 316 -34.17 -15.99 8.81
N ASN A 317 -33.79 -16.58 7.67
CA ASN A 317 -32.96 -17.78 7.61
C ASN A 317 -31.47 -17.44 7.69
N LEU A 318 -30.73 -18.19 8.50
CA LEU A 318 -29.27 -18.07 8.58
C LEU A 318 -28.61 -18.78 7.39
N LEU A 319 -28.07 -18.01 6.47
CA LEU A 319 -27.32 -18.50 5.31
C LEU A 319 -25.91 -18.93 5.69
N LYS A 320 -25.35 -19.91 4.97
CA LYS A 320 -24.00 -20.45 5.19
C LYS A 320 -23.28 -20.67 3.86
N GLY A 321 -21.94 -20.68 3.90
CA GLY A 321 -21.11 -21.03 2.74
C GLY A 321 -21.35 -20.13 1.54
N LEU A 322 -21.57 -20.72 0.37
CA LEU A 322 -21.76 -20.01 -0.89
C LEU A 322 -23.08 -19.22 -0.97
N ASP A 323 -24.12 -19.63 -0.25
CA ASP A 323 -25.38 -18.90 -0.22
C ASP A 323 -25.21 -17.58 0.56
N ALA A 324 -24.48 -17.61 1.70
CA ALA A 324 -24.13 -16.39 2.42
C ALA A 324 -23.26 -15.45 1.57
N LEU A 325 -22.33 -16.02 0.79
CA LEU A 325 -21.46 -15.24 -0.11
C LEU A 325 -22.29 -14.57 -1.22
N ARG A 326 -23.19 -15.32 -1.88
CA ARG A 326 -24.08 -14.78 -2.92
C ARG A 326 -24.95 -13.65 -2.38
N PHE A 327 -25.61 -13.89 -1.26
CA PHE A 327 -26.46 -12.89 -0.60
C PHE A 327 -25.68 -11.61 -0.24
N SER A 328 -24.47 -11.76 0.31
CA SER A 328 -23.64 -10.61 0.64
C SER A 328 -23.21 -9.80 -0.60
N ILE A 329 -22.95 -10.44 -1.74
CA ILE A 329 -22.66 -9.77 -3.01
C ILE A 329 -23.89 -8.97 -3.48
N GLU A 330 -25.08 -9.57 -3.42
CA GLU A 330 -26.34 -8.92 -3.79
C GLU A 330 -26.62 -7.70 -2.90
N CYS A 331 -26.45 -7.84 -1.58
CA CYS A 331 -26.52 -6.72 -0.63
C CYS A 331 -25.53 -5.60 -0.97
N GLY A 332 -24.29 -5.96 -1.31
CA GLY A 332 -23.26 -4.97 -1.68
C GLY A 332 -23.61 -4.19 -2.94
N ILE A 333 -24.12 -4.85 -3.97
CA ILE A 333 -24.57 -4.20 -5.22
C ILE A 333 -25.72 -3.24 -4.93
N GLN A 334 -26.75 -3.69 -4.22
CA GLN A 334 -27.94 -2.89 -3.91
C GLN A 334 -27.59 -1.70 -3.01
N ALA A 335 -26.76 -1.90 -1.97
CA ALA A 335 -26.32 -0.83 -1.09
C ALA A 335 -25.50 0.23 -1.84
N GLY A 336 -24.57 -0.17 -2.73
CA GLY A 336 -23.82 0.76 -3.57
C GLY A 336 -24.72 1.60 -4.47
N GLU A 337 -25.68 0.96 -5.15
CA GLU A 337 -26.66 1.67 -5.98
C GLU A 337 -27.56 2.62 -5.18
N TYR A 338 -28.01 2.20 -3.99
CA TYR A 338 -28.81 3.04 -3.10
C TYR A 338 -28.05 4.29 -2.68
N ILE A 339 -26.82 4.13 -2.22
CA ILE A 339 -25.97 5.25 -1.75
C ILE A 339 -25.69 6.22 -2.88
N THR A 340 -25.37 5.71 -4.06
CA THR A 340 -25.09 6.54 -5.24
C THR A 340 -26.30 7.35 -5.67
N ARG A 341 -27.52 6.80 -5.55
CA ARG A 341 -28.74 7.48 -5.98
C ARG A 341 -29.31 8.45 -4.94
N ASN A 342 -29.25 8.07 -3.66
CA ASN A 342 -30.01 8.75 -2.62
C ASN A 342 -29.15 9.65 -1.70
N ILE A 343 -27.83 9.44 -1.64
CA ILE A 343 -26.95 10.11 -0.68
C ILE A 343 -25.87 10.94 -1.38
N LEU A 344 -25.31 10.41 -2.46
CA LEU A 344 -24.20 11.05 -3.15
C LEU A 344 -24.70 11.98 -4.26
N GLU A 345 -23.98 13.08 -4.46
CA GLU A 345 -24.18 13.95 -5.60
C GLU A 345 -23.27 13.57 -6.77
N LYS A 346 -23.79 13.70 -8.01
CA LYS A 346 -22.94 13.47 -9.19
C LYS A 346 -21.74 14.42 -9.20
N PRO A 347 -20.55 13.96 -9.61
CA PRO A 347 -20.27 12.69 -10.27
C PRO A 347 -19.80 11.56 -9.33
N GLN A 348 -20.07 11.63 -8.04
CA GLN A 348 -19.72 10.56 -7.10
C GLN A 348 -20.49 9.29 -7.42
N ASP A 349 -19.79 8.16 -7.33
CA ASP A 349 -20.33 6.84 -7.63
C ASP A 349 -19.64 5.81 -6.71
N LEU A 350 -20.42 5.09 -5.91
CA LEU A 350 -19.94 4.05 -5.02
C LEU A 350 -20.33 2.68 -5.59
N GLU A 351 -19.35 1.99 -6.14
CA GLU A 351 -19.54 0.71 -6.82
C GLU A 351 -19.24 -0.47 -5.87
N TYR A 352 -19.98 -1.59 -6.04
CA TYR A 352 -19.51 -2.88 -5.54
C TYR A 352 -18.25 -3.28 -6.31
N GLU A 353 -17.15 -3.51 -5.60
CA GLU A 353 -15.89 -3.91 -6.24
C GLU A 353 -15.66 -5.43 -6.16
N LYS A 354 -15.81 -6.01 -4.96
CA LYS A 354 -15.49 -7.41 -4.67
C LYS A 354 -16.01 -7.87 -3.32
N THR A 355 -16.01 -9.18 -3.10
CA THR A 355 -16.24 -9.77 -1.78
C THR A 355 -15.11 -10.73 -1.43
N PHE A 356 -14.64 -10.70 -0.19
CA PHE A 356 -13.67 -11.64 0.35
C PHE A 356 -14.37 -12.74 1.15
N TYR A 357 -14.05 -14.01 0.86
CA TYR A 357 -14.57 -15.16 1.60
C TYR A 357 -13.69 -16.41 1.41
N PRO A 358 -12.94 -16.88 2.46
CA PRO A 358 -12.73 -16.27 3.77
C PRO A 358 -11.79 -15.05 3.74
N PHE A 359 -11.72 -14.33 4.89
CA PHE A 359 -10.94 -13.11 5.02
C PHE A 359 -10.19 -13.01 6.36
N VAL A 360 -8.97 -12.48 6.35
CA VAL A 360 -8.20 -12.15 7.55
C VAL A 360 -7.77 -10.68 7.46
N LEU A 361 -8.15 -9.90 8.45
CA LEU A 361 -7.74 -8.51 8.62
C LEU A 361 -6.79 -8.41 9.81
N ILE A 362 -5.53 -8.07 9.56
CA ILE A 362 -4.48 -8.00 10.59
C ILE A 362 -4.38 -6.58 11.17
N SER A 363 -4.37 -5.58 10.30
CA SER A 363 -4.24 -4.16 10.68
C SER A 363 -4.48 -3.27 9.45
N LYS A 364 -4.43 -1.95 9.63
CA LYS A 364 -4.50 -0.98 8.50
C LYS A 364 -3.57 -1.40 7.37
N LYS A 365 -4.13 -1.54 6.15
CA LYS A 365 -3.41 -1.91 4.91
C LYS A 365 -2.71 -3.29 4.95
N ARG A 366 -3.16 -4.19 5.85
CA ARG A 366 -2.60 -5.54 5.96
C ARG A 366 -3.69 -6.58 6.13
N TYR A 367 -4.02 -7.23 5.03
CA TYR A 367 -5.08 -8.26 4.98
C TYR A 367 -4.81 -9.31 3.90
N ILE A 368 -5.54 -10.44 3.98
CA ILE A 368 -5.55 -11.50 2.98
C ILE A 368 -6.92 -12.17 2.93
N GLY A 369 -7.35 -12.58 1.74
CA GLY A 369 -8.60 -13.29 1.55
C GLY A 369 -8.77 -13.83 0.14
N ASP A 370 -9.75 -14.71 -0.03
CA ASP A 370 -10.14 -15.24 -1.31
C ASP A 370 -11.20 -14.31 -1.91
N LYS A 371 -10.85 -13.70 -3.06
CA LYS A 371 -11.60 -12.63 -3.71
C LYS A 371 -12.55 -13.19 -4.76
N TYR A 372 -13.81 -12.75 -4.71
CA TYR A 372 -14.86 -12.94 -5.69
C TYR A 372 -15.31 -11.56 -6.21
N GLU A 373 -15.43 -11.40 -7.51
CA GLU A 373 -15.85 -10.13 -8.13
C GLU A 373 -17.31 -10.16 -8.61
N THR A 374 -17.82 -11.34 -8.94
CA THR A 374 -19.16 -11.50 -9.50
C THR A 374 -19.88 -12.71 -8.91
N ILE A 375 -21.20 -12.73 -9.02
CA ILE A 375 -22.01 -13.90 -8.66
C ILE A 375 -21.60 -15.13 -9.50
N LYS A 376 -21.22 -14.93 -10.76
CA LYS A 376 -20.72 -16.02 -11.62
C LYS A 376 -19.46 -16.67 -11.06
N ASP A 377 -18.57 -15.89 -10.42
CA ASP A 377 -17.37 -16.44 -9.78
C ASP A 377 -17.73 -17.36 -8.62
N VAL A 378 -18.83 -17.08 -7.91
CA VAL A 378 -19.35 -17.94 -6.84
C VAL A 378 -19.83 -19.28 -7.43
N GLU A 379 -20.60 -19.25 -8.52
CA GLU A 379 -21.16 -20.43 -9.19
C GLU A 379 -20.04 -21.32 -9.77
N THR A 380 -19.03 -20.71 -10.38
CA THR A 380 -17.88 -21.42 -10.99
C THR A 380 -16.77 -21.73 -10.01
N LYS A 381 -16.87 -21.30 -8.75
CA LYS A 381 -15.81 -21.38 -7.72
C LYS A 381 -14.49 -20.76 -8.20
N ASN A 382 -14.58 -19.73 -9.02
CA ASN A 382 -13.44 -19.02 -9.57
C ASN A 382 -13.07 -17.87 -8.62
N TYR A 383 -12.08 -18.09 -7.78
CA TYR A 383 -11.60 -17.08 -6.85
C TYR A 383 -10.08 -16.90 -6.96
N ASN A 384 -9.62 -15.73 -6.58
CA ASN A 384 -8.19 -15.42 -6.53
C ASN A 384 -7.79 -14.98 -5.13
N ARG A 385 -6.80 -15.69 -4.52
CA ARG A 385 -6.25 -15.27 -3.24
C ARG A 385 -5.50 -13.94 -3.39
N THR A 386 -6.01 -12.93 -2.75
CA THR A 386 -5.46 -11.57 -2.80
C THR A 386 -4.95 -11.18 -1.41
N SER A 387 -3.81 -10.51 -1.39
CA SER A 387 -3.19 -10.06 -0.15
C SER A 387 -2.58 -8.67 -0.29
N MET A 388 -2.68 -7.86 0.75
CA MET A 388 -2.12 -6.52 0.83
C MET A 388 -1.22 -6.37 2.06
N GLY A 389 -0.06 -5.74 1.88
CA GLY A 389 0.85 -5.34 2.96
C GLY A 389 1.46 -6.45 3.81
N ILE A 390 1.24 -7.72 3.48
CA ILE A 390 1.75 -8.87 4.22
C ILE A 390 3.12 -9.35 3.71
N VAL A 391 3.79 -10.15 4.52
CA VAL A 391 5.17 -10.62 4.26
C VAL A 391 5.32 -11.42 2.96
N MET A 392 4.26 -12.09 2.48
CA MET A 392 4.29 -12.90 1.26
C MET A 392 4.61 -12.07 0.00
N LYS A 393 4.15 -10.82 -0.08
CA LYS A 393 4.39 -9.92 -1.24
C LYS A 393 5.74 -9.20 -1.18
N ARG A 394 6.38 -9.16 -0.01
CA ARG A 394 7.61 -8.39 0.17
C ARG A 394 8.82 -9.17 -0.34
N ARG A 395 9.62 -8.55 -1.20
CA ARG A 395 10.84 -9.15 -1.78
C ARG A 395 12.05 -9.13 -0.83
N ASP A 396 11.96 -8.37 0.26
CA ASP A 396 13.03 -8.21 1.26
C ASP A 396 12.96 -9.22 2.41
N ASN A 397 11.97 -10.12 2.41
CA ASN A 397 11.87 -11.23 3.36
C ASN A 397 12.52 -12.49 2.80
N ALA A 398 13.17 -13.27 3.66
CA ALA A 398 13.68 -14.58 3.30
C ALA A 398 12.56 -15.53 2.85
N PRO A 399 12.77 -16.43 1.89
CA PRO A 399 11.76 -17.40 1.45
C PRO A 399 11.17 -18.24 2.57
N ILE A 400 11.94 -18.58 3.60
CA ILE A 400 11.44 -19.33 4.78
C ILE A 400 10.30 -18.58 5.51
N VAL A 401 10.36 -17.25 5.58
CA VAL A 401 9.30 -16.43 6.21
C VAL A 401 8.01 -16.56 5.42
N LYS A 402 8.11 -16.50 4.08
CA LYS A 402 6.95 -16.67 3.19
C LYS A 402 6.37 -18.07 3.27
N TYR A 403 7.25 -19.08 3.36
CA TYR A 403 6.86 -20.48 3.50
C TYR A 403 6.08 -20.72 4.79
N VAL A 404 6.63 -20.29 5.94
CA VAL A 404 5.98 -20.47 7.23
C VAL A 404 4.66 -19.69 7.31
N PHE A 405 4.69 -18.41 6.97
CA PHE A 405 3.50 -17.56 7.01
C PHE A 405 2.40 -18.04 6.05
N GLY A 406 2.78 -18.42 4.81
CA GLY A 406 1.83 -18.92 3.82
C GLY A 406 1.12 -20.19 4.25
N ASN A 407 1.85 -21.16 4.83
CA ASN A 407 1.25 -22.40 5.34
C ASN A 407 0.35 -22.18 6.56
N ILE A 408 0.69 -21.22 7.44
CA ILE A 408 -0.21 -20.84 8.56
C ILE A 408 -1.52 -20.27 8.00
N ILE A 409 -1.44 -19.35 7.03
CA ILE A 409 -2.63 -18.80 6.39
C ILE A 409 -3.46 -19.89 5.71
N GLU A 410 -2.82 -20.83 5.03
CA GLU A 410 -3.51 -21.95 4.36
C GLU A 410 -4.30 -22.79 5.37
N LYS A 411 -3.67 -23.16 6.48
CA LYS A 411 -4.32 -23.94 7.53
C LYS A 411 -5.46 -23.20 8.23
N LEU A 412 -5.32 -21.89 8.40
CA LEU A 412 -6.36 -21.08 9.01
C LEU A 412 -7.54 -20.83 8.05
N LEU A 413 -7.30 -20.58 6.78
CA LEU A 413 -8.35 -20.19 5.82
C LEU A 413 -8.97 -21.38 5.10
N VAL A 414 -8.19 -22.42 4.76
CA VAL A 414 -8.67 -23.57 3.99
C VAL A 414 -9.02 -24.73 4.90
N ASP A 415 -8.05 -25.17 5.73
CA ASP A 415 -8.29 -26.26 6.69
C ASP A 415 -9.24 -25.84 7.82
N ARG A 416 -9.32 -24.52 8.10
CA ARG A 416 -10.12 -23.92 9.19
C ARG A 416 -9.80 -24.53 10.57
N ASP A 417 -8.57 -24.95 10.77
CA ASP A 417 -8.11 -25.70 11.94
C ASP A 417 -6.90 -25.01 12.58
N TYR A 418 -7.16 -24.31 13.67
CA TYR A 418 -6.14 -23.58 14.42
C TYR A 418 -5.14 -24.53 15.10
N GLU A 419 -5.59 -25.63 15.70
CA GLU A 419 -4.73 -26.58 16.42
C GLU A 419 -3.77 -27.26 15.45
N LYS A 420 -4.25 -27.66 14.28
CA LYS A 420 -3.43 -28.20 13.21
C LYS A 420 -2.38 -27.19 12.72
N ALA A 421 -2.73 -25.89 12.67
CA ALA A 421 -1.79 -24.84 12.33
C ALA A 421 -0.67 -24.73 13.37
N ILE A 422 -0.98 -24.80 14.66
CA ILE A 422 0.01 -24.74 15.76
C ILE A 422 0.92 -25.96 15.74
N ILE A 423 0.36 -27.17 15.64
CA ILE A 423 1.15 -28.43 15.57
C ILE A 423 2.13 -28.37 14.39
N TRP A 424 1.64 -27.92 13.24
CA TRP A 424 2.48 -27.77 12.05
C TRP A 424 3.58 -26.71 12.26
N LEU A 425 3.27 -25.59 12.88
CA LEU A 425 4.23 -24.53 13.18
C LEU A 425 5.36 -25.05 14.09
N GLU A 426 5.02 -25.69 15.21
CA GLU A 426 6.01 -26.23 16.14
C GLU A 426 6.93 -27.25 15.47
N LYS A 427 6.37 -28.14 14.64
CA LYS A 427 7.18 -29.09 13.85
C LYS A 427 8.12 -28.35 12.90
N THR A 428 7.61 -27.37 12.16
CA THR A 428 8.40 -26.62 11.18
C THR A 428 9.53 -25.81 11.84
N LEU A 429 9.27 -25.22 13.01
CA LEU A 429 10.31 -24.52 13.78
C LEU A 429 11.42 -25.45 14.26
N LYS A 430 11.08 -26.69 14.68
CA LYS A 430 12.08 -27.74 14.97
C LYS A 430 12.90 -28.10 13.76
N ASP A 431 12.26 -28.28 12.60
CA ASP A 431 12.92 -28.62 11.34
C ASP A 431 13.88 -27.49 10.91
N ILE A 432 13.53 -26.22 11.13
CA ILE A 432 14.40 -25.07 10.88
C ILE A 432 15.65 -25.12 11.76
N ILE A 433 15.51 -25.33 13.06
CA ILE A 433 16.64 -25.38 14.00
C ILE A 433 17.57 -26.55 13.69
N ASN A 434 17.00 -27.67 13.31
CA ASN A 434 17.75 -28.86 12.92
C ASN A 434 18.41 -28.76 11.54
N GLY A 435 18.23 -27.62 10.84
CA GLY A 435 18.87 -27.37 9.53
C GLY A 435 18.32 -28.21 8.39
N LEU A 436 17.08 -28.71 8.48
CA LEU A 436 16.47 -29.58 7.47
C LEU A 436 16.02 -28.82 6.21
N PHE A 437 16.03 -27.49 6.25
CA PHE A 437 15.72 -26.66 5.08
C PHE A 437 16.97 -26.30 4.29
N ASP A 438 16.86 -26.32 2.95
CA ASP A 438 17.91 -25.85 2.05
C ASP A 438 18.28 -24.39 2.37
N ARG A 439 19.58 -24.06 2.32
CA ARG A 439 20.12 -22.72 2.58
C ARG A 439 19.48 -21.63 1.72
N LYS A 440 18.98 -21.94 0.52
CA LYS A 440 18.26 -20.99 -0.35
C LYS A 440 17.02 -20.36 0.32
N TYR A 441 16.38 -21.04 1.25
CA TYR A 441 15.24 -20.53 2.00
C TYR A 441 15.59 -19.37 2.94
N PHE A 442 16.88 -19.21 3.27
CA PHE A 442 17.37 -18.19 4.20
C PHE A 442 18.02 -16.98 3.52
N ILE A 443 18.00 -16.92 2.18
CA ILE A 443 18.58 -15.79 1.44
C ILE A 443 17.67 -14.58 1.53
N VAL A 444 18.17 -13.49 2.10
CA VAL A 444 17.53 -12.16 2.13
C VAL A 444 18.11 -11.32 1.00
N SER A 445 17.27 -10.51 0.35
CA SER A 445 17.70 -9.63 -0.74
C SER A 445 17.22 -8.21 -0.50
N LYS A 446 18.15 -7.25 -0.43
CA LYS A 446 17.84 -5.81 -0.25
C LYS A 446 18.53 -4.94 -1.29
N SER A 447 17.82 -3.92 -1.77
CA SER A 447 18.36 -2.95 -2.72
C SER A 447 19.34 -2.00 -2.02
N LEU A 448 20.44 -1.69 -2.68
CA LEU A 448 21.44 -0.72 -2.25
C LEU A 448 21.01 0.67 -2.74
N ASN A 449 20.91 1.65 -1.84
CA ASN A 449 20.62 3.03 -2.22
C ASN A 449 21.91 3.79 -2.56
N ASP A 450 21.78 4.86 -3.34
CA ASP A 450 22.90 5.75 -3.68
C ASP A 450 23.53 6.39 -2.45
N TYR A 451 22.69 6.79 -1.49
CA TYR A 451 23.11 7.51 -0.28
C TYR A 451 22.45 6.95 0.97
N TYR A 452 23.23 6.86 2.04
CA TYR A 452 22.78 6.53 3.39
C TYR A 452 23.34 7.54 4.38
N LYS A 453 22.48 8.08 5.26
CA LYS A 453 22.86 9.04 6.30
C LYS A 453 23.85 8.43 7.31
N ASN A 454 23.63 7.16 7.69
CA ASN A 454 24.46 6.39 8.60
C ASN A 454 24.78 5.03 7.96
N PRO A 455 25.73 4.95 7.02
CA PRO A 455 26.01 3.72 6.25
C PRO A 455 26.43 2.55 7.13
N GLU A 456 27.16 2.80 8.22
CA GLU A 456 27.64 1.77 9.16
C GLU A 456 26.50 1.04 9.89
N SER A 457 25.33 1.67 10.03
CA SER A 457 24.15 1.09 10.67
C SER A 457 23.32 0.21 9.73
N ILE A 458 23.63 0.21 8.44
CA ILE A 458 22.89 -0.49 7.40
C ILE A 458 23.61 -1.79 7.03
N PRO A 459 23.08 -2.96 7.42
CA PRO A 459 23.79 -4.23 7.26
C PRO A 459 24.25 -4.52 5.83
N HIS A 460 23.35 -4.41 4.84
CA HIS A 460 23.67 -4.69 3.45
C HIS A 460 24.60 -3.65 2.80
N LYS A 461 24.65 -2.41 3.31
CA LYS A 461 25.67 -1.43 2.88
C LYS A 461 27.05 -1.80 3.39
N VAL A 462 27.18 -2.16 4.67
CA VAL A 462 28.44 -2.67 5.25
C VAL A 462 28.93 -3.92 4.51
N LEU A 463 28.00 -4.82 4.13
CA LEU A 463 28.35 -6.00 3.34
C LEU A 463 28.80 -5.62 1.92
N ALA A 464 28.13 -4.66 1.26
CA ALA A 464 28.54 -4.17 -0.06
C ALA A 464 29.96 -3.57 -0.03
N ASP A 465 30.31 -2.82 1.00
CA ASP A 465 31.65 -2.28 1.19
C ASP A 465 32.69 -3.40 1.40
N ARG A 466 32.34 -4.44 2.15
CA ARG A 466 33.17 -5.62 2.36
C ARG A 466 33.37 -6.44 1.07
N ILE A 467 32.34 -6.56 0.24
CA ILE A 467 32.45 -7.17 -1.10
C ILE A 467 33.41 -6.36 -1.95
N THR A 468 33.28 -5.04 -1.96
CA THR A 468 34.16 -4.13 -2.71
C THR A 468 35.63 -4.26 -2.26
N GLN A 469 35.90 -4.41 -0.96
CA GLN A 469 37.25 -4.60 -0.42
C GLN A 469 37.86 -5.94 -0.86
N ARG A 470 37.05 -7.01 -0.95
CA ARG A 470 37.50 -8.35 -1.37
C ARG A 470 37.71 -8.45 -2.87
N ASP A 471 36.83 -7.83 -3.63
CA ASP A 471 36.82 -7.86 -5.09
C ASP A 471 36.39 -6.50 -5.66
N PRO A 472 37.34 -5.57 -5.87
CA PRO A 472 37.04 -4.24 -6.40
C PRO A 472 36.37 -4.25 -7.77
N GLY A 473 36.62 -5.30 -8.58
CA GLY A 473 36.03 -5.49 -9.90
C GLY A 473 34.53 -5.80 -9.86
N ASN A 474 34.01 -6.31 -8.75
CA ASN A 474 32.61 -6.65 -8.53
C ASN A 474 31.95 -5.72 -7.49
N LYS A 475 32.33 -4.44 -7.48
CA LYS A 475 31.71 -3.43 -6.60
C LYS A 475 30.20 -3.35 -6.87
N PRO A 476 29.35 -3.60 -5.85
CA PRO A 476 27.91 -3.44 -6.01
C PRO A 476 27.51 -2.00 -6.33
N LEU A 477 26.63 -1.82 -7.31
CA LEU A 477 26.15 -0.52 -7.76
C LEU A 477 24.86 -0.11 -7.02
N ALA A 478 24.54 1.17 -7.09
CA ALA A 478 23.27 1.70 -6.62
C ALA A 478 22.10 1.03 -7.33
N ASN A 479 21.01 0.78 -6.59
CA ASN A 479 19.83 0.03 -7.00
C ASN A 479 20.05 -1.46 -7.24
N GLU A 480 21.29 -1.96 -7.16
CA GLU A 480 21.57 -3.40 -7.18
C GLU A 480 21.08 -4.06 -5.88
N ARG A 481 20.64 -5.31 -5.99
CA ARG A 481 20.16 -6.07 -4.83
C ARG A 481 21.24 -6.95 -4.26
N ILE A 482 21.58 -6.70 -3.00
CA ILE A 482 22.55 -7.48 -2.24
C ILE A 482 21.83 -8.68 -1.61
N GLN A 483 22.30 -9.87 -1.96
CA GLN A 483 21.86 -11.13 -1.35
C GLN A 483 22.76 -11.48 -0.17
N TYR A 484 22.14 -11.84 0.95
CA TYR A 484 22.87 -12.22 2.15
C TYR A 484 22.09 -13.21 3.02
N MET A 485 22.80 -13.87 3.91
CA MET A 485 22.24 -14.72 4.96
C MET A 485 22.79 -14.29 6.32
N TYR A 486 22.03 -14.55 7.39
CA TYR A 486 22.49 -14.34 8.75
C TYR A 486 23.34 -15.51 9.20
N LYS A 487 24.57 -15.19 9.65
CA LYS A 487 25.54 -16.16 10.16
C LYS A 487 25.55 -16.20 11.68
N LYS A 488 25.78 -17.36 12.25
CA LYS A 488 26.01 -17.51 13.68
C LYS A 488 27.30 -16.76 14.07
N ILE A 489 27.23 -15.95 15.11
CA ILE A 489 28.39 -15.21 15.62
C ILE A 489 28.52 -15.44 17.12
N GLN A 490 29.76 -15.43 17.58
CA GLN A 490 30.02 -15.38 19.01
C GLN A 490 29.82 -13.94 19.51
N GLU A 491 28.80 -13.74 20.33
CA GLU A 491 28.49 -12.42 20.91
C GLU A 491 29.43 -12.01 22.04
N TYR A 492 30.26 -12.93 22.51
CA TYR A 492 31.19 -12.73 23.62
C TYR A 492 32.58 -13.26 23.29
N GLU A 493 33.59 -12.52 23.68
CA GLU A 493 34.97 -13.00 23.73
C GLU A 493 35.12 -13.85 25.00
N SER A 494 35.37 -15.14 24.83
CA SER A 494 35.68 -16.03 25.96
C SER A 494 37.16 -15.91 26.33
N ASN A 495 37.45 -15.19 27.37
CA ASN A 495 38.78 -15.21 27.98
C ASN A 495 38.82 -16.25 29.12
N GLY A 496 38.38 -17.48 28.86
CA GLY A 496 38.41 -18.56 29.87
C GLY A 496 37.31 -18.53 30.94
N TYR A 497 36.19 -17.85 30.68
CA TYR A 497 35.12 -17.66 31.65
C TYR A 497 33.83 -18.38 31.29
N GLU A 498 33.13 -18.91 32.32
CA GLU A 498 31.86 -19.61 32.16
C GLU A 498 30.64 -18.67 31.98
N LYS A 499 29.69 -19.11 31.15
CA LYS A 499 28.44 -18.40 30.83
C LYS A 499 27.44 -18.56 31.98
N VAL A 500 27.15 -17.47 32.70
CA VAL A 500 26.11 -17.49 33.76
C VAL A 500 24.75 -17.09 33.17
N LYS A 501 23.82 -18.05 33.03
CA LYS A 501 22.41 -17.78 32.73
C LYS A 501 21.67 -17.37 34.02
N LYS A 502 21.10 -16.17 34.05
CA LYS A 502 20.18 -15.77 35.11
C LYS A 502 18.77 -16.24 34.75
N ARG A 503 18.17 -17.15 35.51
CA ARG A 503 16.75 -17.51 35.41
C ARG A 503 15.89 -16.27 35.71
N ILE A 504 14.97 -15.93 34.83
CA ILE A 504 13.90 -14.95 35.07
C ILE A 504 12.70 -15.75 35.66
N PRO A 505 12.06 -15.29 36.73
CA PRO A 505 10.89 -15.95 37.28
C PRO A 505 9.74 -15.98 36.27
N ASP A 506 8.99 -17.08 36.24
CA ASP A 506 7.82 -17.28 35.42
C ASP A 506 6.79 -16.17 35.63
N GLY A 507 6.37 -15.50 34.55
CA GLY A 507 5.26 -14.55 34.56
C GLY A 507 5.51 -13.14 33.98
N PHE A 508 6.74 -12.77 33.59
CA PHE A 508 7.02 -11.44 33.03
C PHE A 508 7.81 -11.52 31.73
N TYR A 509 7.11 -11.67 30.62
CA TYR A 509 7.68 -11.50 29.28
C TYR A 509 7.36 -10.10 28.73
N LYS A 510 8.22 -9.14 29.02
CA LYS A 510 8.40 -7.93 28.19
C LYS A 510 9.79 -8.00 27.58
N ASN A 511 9.89 -7.81 26.24
CA ASN A 511 11.09 -7.67 25.43
C ASN A 511 12.29 -7.03 26.17
N LYS A 512 12.92 -7.71 27.09
CA LYS A 512 14.15 -7.26 27.73
C LYS A 512 15.31 -8.06 27.14
N LYS A 513 16.15 -7.38 26.37
CA LYS A 513 17.51 -7.82 26.05
C LYS A 513 18.13 -8.43 27.32
N ILE A 514 18.63 -9.65 27.22
CA ILE A 514 19.35 -10.30 28.32
C ILE A 514 20.45 -9.35 28.78
N LYS A 515 20.31 -8.79 29.96
CA LYS A 515 21.37 -7.99 30.59
C LYS A 515 22.30 -8.94 31.28
N TYR A 516 23.49 -9.12 30.76
CA TYR A 516 24.56 -9.82 31.47
C TYR A 516 25.10 -8.92 32.57
N LYS A 517 25.13 -9.41 33.81
CA LYS A 517 25.82 -8.74 34.91
C LYS A 517 27.31 -8.89 34.69
N THR A 518 28.04 -7.80 34.69
CA THR A 518 29.50 -7.81 34.76
C THR A 518 29.89 -8.33 36.16
N ILE A 519 30.41 -9.55 36.21
CA ILE A 519 31.00 -10.09 37.44
C ILE A 519 32.44 -9.60 37.46
N ILE A 520 32.80 -8.88 38.49
CA ILE A 520 34.19 -8.42 38.72
C ILE A 520 34.85 -9.42 39.66
N GLU A 521 35.88 -10.09 39.18
CA GLU A 521 36.83 -10.85 40.00
C GLU A 521 38.20 -10.21 39.83
N ASP A 522 38.88 -9.99 40.91
CA ASP A 522 40.23 -9.32 40.94
C ASP A 522 40.31 -7.97 40.22
N GLY A 523 39.25 -7.17 40.31
CA GLY A 523 39.20 -5.82 39.71
C GLY A 523 39.08 -5.79 38.18
N LYS A 524 38.91 -6.94 37.49
CA LYS A 524 38.73 -7.02 36.05
C LYS A 524 37.36 -7.63 35.68
N PRO A 525 36.67 -7.07 34.66
CA PRO A 525 35.40 -7.63 34.25
C PRO A 525 35.57 -9.02 33.61
N LYS A 526 34.83 -9.99 34.11
CA LYS A 526 34.88 -11.40 33.69
C LYS A 526 34.35 -11.63 32.26
N TYR A 527 33.51 -10.72 31.73
CA TYR A 527 32.98 -10.76 30.36
C TYR A 527 32.88 -9.37 29.76
N LYS A 528 33.46 -9.18 28.60
CA LYS A 528 33.28 -7.97 27.77
C LYS A 528 32.35 -8.29 26.60
N LYS A 529 31.22 -7.58 26.52
CA LYS A 529 30.33 -7.71 25.39
C LYS A 529 31.02 -7.18 24.14
N LYS A 530 31.21 -8.01 23.13
CA LYS A 530 31.74 -7.60 21.84
C LYS A 530 30.81 -6.60 21.19
N LYS A 531 31.30 -5.45 20.72
CA LYS A 531 30.50 -4.52 19.93
C LYS A 531 30.31 -5.13 18.54
N ILE A 532 29.14 -5.72 18.31
CA ILE A 532 28.78 -6.32 17.03
C ILE A 532 28.01 -5.28 16.22
N ASN A 533 28.54 -4.92 15.06
CA ASN A 533 27.84 -4.07 14.13
C ASN A 533 26.78 -4.91 13.35
N PRO A 534 25.66 -4.31 12.93
CA PRO A 534 24.63 -5.05 12.19
C PRO A 534 25.15 -5.78 10.94
N GLY A 535 26.15 -5.20 10.26
CA GLY A 535 26.81 -5.81 9.10
C GLY A 535 27.63 -7.06 9.41
N ASP A 536 28.07 -7.24 10.68
CA ASP A 536 28.90 -8.41 11.08
C ASP A 536 28.05 -9.69 11.15
N ARG A 537 26.75 -9.58 11.31
CA ARG A 537 25.80 -10.70 11.38
C ARG A 537 25.45 -11.30 10.04
N ILE A 538 25.85 -10.69 8.94
CA ILE A 538 25.45 -11.13 7.60
C ILE A 538 26.65 -11.40 6.70
N GLU A 539 26.47 -12.29 5.73
CA GLU A 539 27.46 -12.60 4.72
C GLU A 539 26.79 -13.08 3.42
N THR A 540 27.51 -13.00 2.29
CA THR A 540 26.99 -13.50 1.01
C THR A 540 26.81 -15.02 1.05
N PRO A 541 25.82 -15.59 0.31
CA PRO A 541 25.58 -17.04 0.28
C PRO A 541 26.82 -17.84 -0.15
N LEU A 542 27.54 -17.35 -1.16
CA LEU A 542 28.73 -17.98 -1.67
C LEU A 542 29.85 -18.01 -0.62
N TYR A 543 30.12 -16.86 0.01
CA TYR A 543 31.16 -16.76 1.05
C TYR A 543 30.86 -17.67 2.27
N MET A 544 29.56 -17.77 2.64
CA MET A 544 29.15 -18.66 3.72
C MET A 544 29.38 -20.14 3.38
N LEU A 545 29.17 -20.51 2.09
CA LEU A 545 29.42 -21.88 1.62
C LEU A 545 30.93 -22.21 1.61
N ASP A 546 31.72 -21.32 1.00
CA ASP A 546 33.17 -21.52 0.82
C ASP A 546 33.91 -21.59 2.19
N ASN A 547 33.43 -20.82 3.17
CA ASN A 547 34.03 -20.78 4.51
C ASN A 547 33.29 -21.63 5.55
N LYS A 548 32.32 -22.48 5.11
CA LYS A 548 31.55 -23.41 5.97
C LYS A 548 30.93 -22.72 7.19
N LEU A 549 30.40 -21.50 7.00
CA LEU A 549 29.79 -20.73 8.10
C LEU A 549 28.38 -21.23 8.39
N ASP A 550 28.03 -21.32 9.67
CA ASP A 550 26.71 -21.74 10.13
C ASP A 550 25.67 -20.61 10.03
N LEU A 551 24.43 -20.99 9.73
CA LEU A 551 23.27 -20.10 9.75
C LEU A 551 22.83 -19.83 11.21
N ASP A 552 22.39 -18.59 11.45
CA ASP A 552 21.76 -18.20 12.71
C ASP A 552 20.24 -18.45 12.65
N TYR A 553 19.83 -19.70 12.81
CA TYR A 553 18.40 -20.08 12.76
C TYR A 553 17.57 -19.40 13.84
N SER A 554 18.13 -19.22 15.04
CA SER A 554 17.46 -18.51 16.15
C SER A 554 17.14 -17.05 15.76
N HIS A 555 18.07 -16.39 15.07
CA HIS A 555 17.83 -15.03 14.53
C HIS A 555 16.70 -15.00 13.50
N TYR A 556 16.64 -15.99 12.58
CA TYR A 556 15.54 -16.06 11.60
C TYR A 556 14.18 -16.27 12.29
N ILE A 557 14.13 -17.14 13.28
CA ILE A 557 12.90 -17.41 14.03
C ILE A 557 12.48 -16.15 14.80
N SER A 558 13.36 -15.58 15.63
CA SER A 558 13.02 -14.46 16.54
C SER A 558 12.77 -13.14 15.81
N ASN A 559 13.53 -12.84 14.74
CA ASN A 559 13.49 -11.51 14.12
C ASN A 559 12.72 -11.45 12.80
N GLN A 560 12.47 -12.58 12.14
CA GLN A 560 11.81 -12.59 10.84
C GLN A 560 10.51 -13.39 10.81
N ILE A 561 10.44 -14.57 11.45
CA ILE A 561 9.27 -15.46 11.41
C ILE A 561 8.27 -15.12 12.51
N MET A 562 8.73 -14.99 13.75
CA MET A 562 7.90 -14.86 14.94
C MET A 562 6.86 -13.74 14.80
N LYS A 563 7.32 -12.50 14.65
CA LYS A 563 6.44 -11.33 14.66
C LYS A 563 5.31 -11.36 13.61
N PRO A 564 5.54 -11.66 12.33
CA PRO A 564 4.44 -11.73 11.36
C PRO A 564 3.49 -12.89 11.60
N VAL A 565 3.96 -14.03 12.13
CA VAL A 565 3.12 -15.20 12.42
C VAL A 565 2.28 -14.95 13.67
N GLU A 566 2.86 -14.45 14.76
CA GLU A 566 2.14 -14.09 15.98
C GLU A 566 0.99 -13.13 15.69
N GLN A 567 1.23 -12.08 14.89
CA GLN A 567 0.18 -11.12 14.52
C GLN A 567 -1.07 -11.74 13.89
N VAL A 568 -0.96 -12.90 13.26
CA VAL A 568 -2.11 -13.63 12.70
C VAL A 568 -2.68 -14.57 13.74
N LEU A 569 -1.85 -15.27 14.51
CA LEU A 569 -2.30 -16.23 15.52
C LEU A 569 -3.03 -15.53 16.67
N GLU A 570 -2.60 -14.32 17.05
CA GLU A 570 -3.23 -13.47 18.08
C GLU A 570 -4.69 -13.10 17.74
N LEU A 571 -5.09 -13.19 16.47
CA LEU A 571 -6.47 -12.94 16.05
C LEU A 571 -7.42 -14.09 16.43
N HIS A 572 -6.90 -15.24 16.82
CA HIS A 572 -7.70 -16.40 17.20
C HIS A 572 -7.91 -16.47 18.70
N CYS A 573 -9.14 -16.78 19.15
CA CYS A 573 -9.52 -16.83 20.57
C CYS A 573 -8.71 -17.82 21.42
N ASN A 574 -8.15 -18.87 20.82
CA ASN A 574 -7.36 -19.91 21.49
C ASN A 574 -5.86 -19.61 21.48
N TYR A 575 -5.43 -18.40 21.08
CA TYR A 575 -4.01 -18.08 21.05
C TYR A 575 -3.38 -18.15 22.44
N LYS A 576 -2.22 -18.81 22.50
CA LYS A 576 -1.38 -18.89 23.72
C LYS A 576 -0.03 -18.24 23.44
N GLU A 577 0.34 -17.28 24.26
CA GLU A 577 1.66 -16.63 24.16
C GLU A 577 2.80 -17.62 24.37
N GLY A 578 3.94 -17.38 23.72
CA GLY A 578 5.19 -18.09 24.00
C GLY A 578 5.46 -19.33 23.17
N ILE A 579 4.69 -19.59 22.11
CA ILE A 579 4.93 -20.72 21.19
C ILE A 579 6.37 -20.74 20.67
N PHE A 580 6.94 -19.56 20.39
CA PHE A 580 8.29 -19.41 19.86
C PHE A 580 9.40 -19.51 20.90
N ASN A 581 9.09 -19.37 22.20
CA ASN A 581 10.10 -19.31 23.26
C ASN A 581 10.97 -20.58 23.37
N LYS A 582 10.44 -21.71 22.94
CA LYS A 582 11.14 -23.01 22.92
C LYS A 582 12.26 -23.07 21.85
N PHE A 583 12.22 -22.16 20.89
CA PHE A 583 13.05 -22.16 19.66
C PHE A 583 14.01 -20.96 19.56
N ILE A 584 14.02 -20.10 20.59
CA ILE A 584 14.85 -18.90 20.64
C ILE A 584 15.82 -19.03 21.83
N ASP A 585 17.15 -19.01 21.54
CA ASP A 585 18.21 -19.04 22.56
C ASP A 585 18.35 -17.73 23.34
#